data_30e2cc7e0d193d3f2f47a19364251ffa
#
_entry.id   30e2cc7e0d193d3f2f47a19364251ffa
#
_cell.length_a   1.000
_cell.length_b   1.000
_cell.length_c   1.000
_cell.angle_alpha   90.00
_cell.angle_beta   90.00
_cell.angle_gamma   90.00
#
_symmetry.space_group_name_H-M   'P 1'
#
loop_
_entity.id
_entity.type
_entity.pdbx_description
1 polymer ?
#
loop_
_entity_poly.entity_id
_entity_poly.type
_entity_poly.pdbx_seq_one_letter_code
_entity_poly.pdbx_strand_id
1 'polypeptide(L)'
;MKHLALAVSDQQRSRRFYETYFGFDAQPARRYDDGVLMLYNRDGFSLGLGETDESIRLPKFLHFGIGLETPADVHAFRRRLADDGIPIVEEWDEPDYVSVKCSDPDGYVVEASWEPDRRGRLARP
;
A
#
# COMPACT_ATOMS: atom_id res chain seq x y z
N MET A 1 11.30 5.03 -7.79
CA MET A 1 9.99 5.73 -7.64
C MET A 1 9.88 6.23 -6.22
N LYS A 2 9.39 7.47 -6.04
CA LYS A 2 9.33 8.07 -4.69
C LYS A 2 7.93 8.55 -4.32
N HIS A 3 6.97 8.46 -5.23
CA HIS A 3 5.70 9.12 -5.02
C HIS A 3 4.61 8.48 -5.87
N LEU A 4 3.43 8.41 -5.32
CA LEU A 4 2.21 7.94 -5.97
C LEU A 4 1.08 8.88 -5.57
N ALA A 5 0.21 9.21 -6.51
CA ALA A 5 -0.97 10.02 -6.22
C ALA A 5 -2.23 9.23 -6.58
N LEU A 6 -3.18 9.22 -5.68
CA LEU A 6 -4.45 8.50 -5.84
C LEU A 6 -5.63 9.48 -5.79
N ALA A 7 -6.58 9.28 -6.67
CA ALA A 7 -7.90 9.88 -6.54
C ALA A 7 -8.71 9.09 -5.52
N VAL A 8 -9.26 9.73 -4.52
CA VAL A 8 -10.00 9.08 -3.44
C VAL A 8 -11.35 9.78 -3.22
N SER A 9 -12.33 9.04 -2.71
CA SER A 9 -13.64 9.62 -2.44
C SER A 9 -13.74 10.30 -1.09
N ASP A 10 -12.89 9.91 -0.13
CA ASP A 10 -12.87 10.46 1.23
C ASP A 10 -11.43 10.45 1.73
N GLN A 11 -10.78 11.61 1.73
CA GLN A 11 -9.37 11.74 2.12
C GLN A 11 -9.08 11.20 3.51
N GLN A 12 -9.93 11.49 4.48
CA GLN A 12 -9.65 11.09 5.86
C GLN A 12 -9.82 9.58 6.05
N ARG A 13 -10.76 8.97 5.35
CA ARG A 13 -10.92 7.51 5.36
C ARG A 13 -9.72 6.82 4.74
N SER A 14 -9.26 7.30 3.59
CA SER A 14 -8.06 6.76 2.93
C SER A 14 -6.81 7.00 3.77
N ARG A 15 -6.67 8.17 4.37
CA ARG A 15 -5.57 8.48 5.28
C ARG A 15 -5.50 7.47 6.42
N ARG A 16 -6.61 7.20 7.10
CA ARG A 16 -6.65 6.24 8.20
C ARG A 16 -6.20 4.86 7.74
N PHE A 17 -6.65 4.42 6.56
CA PHE A 17 -6.27 3.13 6.00
C PHE A 17 -4.77 3.04 5.77
N TYR A 18 -4.18 4.00 5.06
CA TYR A 18 -2.76 3.95 4.72
C TYR A 18 -1.84 4.19 5.92
N GLU A 19 -2.25 5.03 6.85
CA GLU A 19 -1.52 5.20 8.12
C GLU A 19 -1.56 3.93 8.96
N THR A 20 -2.72 3.29 9.04
CA THR A 20 -2.93 2.13 9.90
C THR A 20 -2.24 0.87 9.39
N TYR A 21 -2.32 0.61 8.08
CA TYR A 21 -1.88 -0.69 7.53
C TYR A 21 -0.58 -0.62 6.76
N PHE A 22 -0.21 0.51 6.20
CA PHE A 22 0.95 0.60 5.31
C PHE A 22 2.05 1.54 5.80
N GLY A 23 1.97 2.00 7.04
CA GLY A 23 3.05 2.76 7.64
C GLY A 23 3.22 4.18 7.08
N PHE A 24 2.18 4.76 6.52
CA PHE A 24 2.24 6.11 5.97
C PHE A 24 2.00 7.19 7.04
N ASP A 25 2.52 6.95 8.24
CA ASP A 25 2.46 7.86 9.38
C ASP A 25 3.85 8.20 9.94
N ALA A 26 4.89 7.99 9.12
CA ALA A 26 6.27 8.25 9.56
C ALA A 26 6.55 9.73 9.84
N GLN A 27 5.77 10.61 9.23
CA GLN A 27 5.80 12.06 9.44
C GLN A 27 4.36 12.57 9.47
N PRO A 28 4.11 13.75 10.05
CA PRO A 28 2.77 14.35 9.99
C PRO A 28 2.32 14.55 8.55
N ALA A 29 1.06 14.24 8.27
CA ALA A 29 0.47 14.47 6.96
C ALA A 29 0.51 15.97 6.62
N ARG A 30 0.75 16.28 5.35
CA ARG A 30 0.84 17.66 4.89
C ARG A 30 -0.24 17.96 3.88
N ARG A 31 -1.03 19.00 4.13
CA ARG A 31 -2.02 19.48 3.17
C ARG A 31 -1.43 20.59 2.32
N TYR A 32 -1.59 20.46 1.01
CA TYR A 32 -1.17 21.47 0.05
C TYR A 32 -2.33 22.40 -0.31
N ASP A 33 -2.01 23.55 -0.92
CA ASP A 33 -3.01 24.57 -1.27
C ASP A 33 -4.05 24.09 -2.27
N ASP A 34 -3.70 23.10 -3.11
CA ASP A 34 -4.63 22.50 -4.06
C ASP A 34 -5.56 21.46 -3.42
N GLY A 35 -5.44 21.24 -2.12
CA GLY A 35 -6.27 20.29 -1.38
C GLY A 35 -5.72 18.89 -1.29
N VAL A 36 -4.60 18.59 -1.94
CA VAL A 36 -3.96 17.28 -1.84
C VAL A 36 -3.41 17.07 -0.44
N LEU A 37 -3.67 15.89 0.11
CA LEU A 37 -3.12 15.46 1.39
C LEU A 37 -1.98 14.50 1.14
N MET A 38 -0.78 14.84 1.61
CA MET A 38 0.42 14.02 1.40
C MET A 38 0.77 13.25 2.67
N LEU A 39 0.93 11.93 2.52
CA LEU A 39 1.36 11.02 3.58
C LEU A 39 2.78 10.53 3.28
N TYR A 40 3.50 10.13 4.31
CA TYR A 40 4.92 9.73 4.16
C TYR A 40 5.20 8.44 4.93
N ASN A 41 5.93 7.51 4.30
CA ASN A 41 6.43 6.33 5.00
C ASN A 41 7.90 6.51 5.42
N ARG A 42 8.45 5.52 6.12
CA ARG A 42 9.82 5.58 6.62
C ARG A 42 10.88 5.53 5.53
N ASP A 43 10.53 4.99 4.36
CA ASP A 43 11.47 4.81 3.25
C ASP A 43 11.54 6.06 2.36
N GLY A 44 10.89 7.14 2.75
CA GLY A 44 10.89 8.37 1.99
C GLY A 44 9.93 8.37 0.81
N PHE A 45 8.99 7.42 0.78
CA PHE A 45 7.95 7.39 -0.23
C PHE A 45 6.78 8.27 0.20
N SER A 46 6.23 9.04 -0.72
CA SER A 46 5.07 9.90 -0.43
C SER A 46 3.84 9.43 -1.20
N LEU A 47 2.70 9.46 -0.52
CA LEU A 47 1.42 9.09 -1.08
C LEU A 47 0.49 10.30 -1.04
N GLY A 48 0.12 10.82 -2.22
CA GLY A 48 -0.78 11.95 -2.33
C GLY A 48 -2.22 11.49 -2.49
N LEU A 49 -3.11 12.06 -1.72
CA LEU A 49 -4.55 11.75 -1.77
C LEU A 49 -5.29 12.98 -2.28
N GLY A 50 -5.82 12.88 -3.51
CA GLY A 50 -6.64 13.93 -4.10
C GLY A 50 -8.12 13.55 -4.02
N GLU A 51 -8.92 14.33 -3.29
CA GLU A 51 -10.33 14.02 -3.13
C GLU A 51 -11.11 14.34 -4.40
N THR A 52 -11.97 13.42 -4.81
CA THR A 52 -12.82 13.58 -5.99
C THR A 52 -14.21 13.03 -5.73
N ASP A 53 -15.22 13.61 -6.38
CA ASP A 53 -16.58 13.07 -6.42
C ASP A 53 -16.86 12.29 -7.70
N GLU A 54 -15.87 12.16 -8.57
CA GLU A 54 -15.98 11.33 -9.76
C GLU A 54 -15.94 9.85 -9.39
N SER A 55 -16.60 9.02 -10.23
CA SER A 55 -16.51 7.57 -10.08
C SER A 55 -15.08 7.08 -10.37
N ILE A 56 -14.52 6.31 -9.44
CA ILE A 56 -13.20 5.73 -9.61
C ILE A 56 -13.35 4.38 -10.29
N ARG A 57 -12.79 4.27 -11.50
CA ARG A 57 -12.80 3.03 -12.30
C ARG A 57 -11.38 2.49 -12.40
N LEU A 58 -11.20 1.24 -11.98
CA LEU A 58 -9.88 0.63 -11.90
C LEU A 58 -9.78 -0.56 -12.87
N PRO A 59 -8.73 -0.62 -13.71
CA PRO A 59 -8.42 -1.83 -14.47
C PRO A 59 -8.16 -3.01 -13.54
N LYS A 60 -8.51 -4.21 -13.98
CA LYS A 60 -8.42 -5.41 -13.15
C LYS A 60 -7.02 -5.69 -12.60
N PHE A 61 -5.99 -5.41 -13.36
CA PHE A 61 -4.61 -5.74 -12.97
C PHE A 61 -3.92 -4.62 -12.20
N LEU A 62 -4.52 -3.45 -12.10
CA LEU A 62 -3.89 -2.32 -11.43
C LEU A 62 -3.73 -2.61 -9.93
N HIS A 63 -2.51 -2.63 -9.47
CA HIS A 63 -2.21 -2.73 -8.05
C HIS A 63 -0.83 -2.12 -7.80
N PHE A 64 -0.57 -1.83 -6.54
CA PHE A 64 0.73 -1.34 -6.09
C PHE A 64 0.98 -1.90 -4.69
N GLY A 65 2.22 -1.81 -4.22
CA GLY A 65 2.52 -2.45 -2.96
C GLY A 65 3.80 -1.99 -2.31
N ILE A 66 4.02 -2.56 -1.13
CA ILE A 66 5.22 -2.37 -0.34
C ILE A 66 5.91 -3.71 -0.14
N GLY A 67 7.24 -3.67 0.01
CA GLY A 67 8.02 -4.83 0.39
C GLY A 67 8.14 -4.93 1.91
N LEU A 68 8.01 -6.14 2.44
CA LEU A 68 8.28 -6.45 3.84
C LEU A 68 9.56 -7.28 3.93
N GLU A 69 10.15 -7.31 5.12
CA GLU A 69 11.49 -7.88 5.27
C GLU A 69 11.52 -9.40 5.39
N THR A 70 10.43 -10.01 5.86
CA THR A 70 10.38 -11.46 6.09
C THR A 70 9.02 -12.03 5.70
N PRO A 71 8.94 -13.35 5.39
CA PRO A 71 7.65 -14.01 5.22
C PRO A 71 6.75 -13.90 6.44
N ALA A 72 7.33 -13.96 7.65
CA ALA A 72 6.56 -13.84 8.90
C ALA A 72 5.88 -12.47 8.99
N ASP A 73 6.51 -11.41 8.50
CA ASP A 73 5.90 -10.08 8.48
C ASP A 73 4.66 -10.05 7.58
N VAL A 74 4.71 -10.73 6.41
CA VAL A 74 3.57 -10.81 5.51
C VAL A 74 2.42 -11.59 6.17
N HIS A 75 2.73 -12.71 6.83
CA HIS A 75 1.72 -13.51 7.53
C HIS A 75 1.07 -12.72 8.69
N ALA A 76 1.86 -11.95 9.44
CA ALA A 76 1.33 -11.11 10.51
C ALA A 76 0.43 -9.99 9.96
N PHE A 77 0.84 -9.37 8.86
CA PHE A 77 0.06 -8.36 8.16
C PHE A 77 -1.29 -8.95 7.69
N ARG A 78 -1.26 -10.16 7.10
CA ARG A 78 -2.46 -10.84 6.66
C ARG A 78 -3.44 -11.08 7.80
N ARG A 79 -2.95 -11.56 8.95
CA ARG A 79 -3.80 -11.78 10.12
C ARG A 79 -4.46 -10.49 10.58
N ARG A 80 -3.72 -9.41 10.59
CA ARG A 80 -4.25 -8.09 10.98
C ARG A 80 -5.37 -7.63 10.05
N LEU A 81 -5.19 -7.80 8.74
CA LEU A 81 -6.24 -7.48 7.76
C LEU A 81 -7.50 -8.31 8.03
N ALA A 82 -7.33 -9.63 8.22
CA ALA A 82 -8.44 -10.53 8.45
C ALA A 82 -9.19 -10.19 9.74
N ASP A 83 -8.45 -9.91 10.81
CA ASP A 83 -9.03 -9.55 12.11
C ASP A 83 -9.83 -8.24 12.02
N ASP A 84 -9.39 -7.31 11.21
CA ASP A 84 -10.04 -6.01 11.05
C ASP A 84 -11.10 -5.99 9.94
N GLY A 85 -11.35 -7.13 9.29
CA GLY A 85 -12.36 -7.25 8.25
C GLY A 85 -12.00 -6.56 6.95
N ILE A 86 -10.72 -6.32 6.69
CA ILE A 86 -10.27 -5.74 5.42
C ILE A 86 -10.30 -6.83 4.34
N PRO A 87 -10.96 -6.60 3.19
CA PRO A 87 -11.05 -7.63 2.15
C PRO A 87 -9.69 -8.03 1.60
N ILE A 88 -9.41 -9.33 1.64
CA ILE A 88 -8.21 -9.92 1.02
C ILE A 88 -8.64 -10.44 -0.35
N VAL A 89 -8.00 -9.94 -1.41
CA VAL A 89 -8.42 -10.22 -2.79
C VAL A 89 -7.54 -11.25 -3.48
N GLU A 90 -6.29 -11.42 -3.03
CA GLU A 90 -5.38 -12.44 -3.56
C GLU A 90 -4.24 -12.65 -2.58
N GLU A 91 -3.75 -13.89 -2.50
CA GLU A 91 -2.59 -14.19 -1.67
C GLU A 91 -1.74 -15.30 -2.27
N TRP A 92 -0.42 -15.24 -2.01
CA TRP A 92 0.57 -16.22 -2.43
C TRP A 92 1.43 -16.60 -1.25
N ASP A 93 1.76 -17.88 -1.12
CA ASP A 93 2.64 -18.38 -0.07
C ASP A 93 3.56 -19.43 -0.68
N GLU A 94 4.59 -18.93 -1.37
CA GLU A 94 5.58 -19.73 -2.07
C GLU A 94 6.94 -19.60 -1.37
N PRO A 95 7.88 -20.54 -1.57
CA PRO A 95 9.19 -20.45 -0.91
C PRO A 95 9.96 -19.17 -1.21
N ASP A 96 9.76 -18.56 -2.36
CA ASP A 96 10.49 -17.37 -2.81
C ASP A 96 9.58 -16.16 -3.05
N TYR A 97 8.31 -16.24 -2.69
CA TYR A 97 7.39 -15.12 -2.82
C TYR A 97 6.18 -15.31 -1.91
N VAL A 98 6.04 -14.42 -0.94
CA VAL A 98 4.88 -14.40 -0.04
C VAL A 98 4.21 -13.05 -0.19
N SER A 99 2.91 -13.05 -0.45
CA SER A 99 2.17 -11.84 -0.79
C SER A 99 0.75 -11.91 -0.29
N VAL A 100 0.23 -10.76 0.10
CA VAL A 100 -1.20 -10.56 0.34
C VAL A 100 -1.63 -9.27 -0.32
N LYS A 101 -2.72 -9.33 -1.08
CA LYS A 101 -3.34 -8.15 -1.69
C LYS A 101 -4.67 -7.89 -1.00
N CYS A 102 -4.90 -6.64 -0.66
CA CYS A 102 -6.15 -6.22 -0.03
C CYS A 102 -6.78 -5.06 -0.80
N SER A 103 -8.04 -4.80 -0.51
CA SER A 103 -8.77 -3.69 -1.10
C SER A 103 -8.76 -2.50 -0.16
N ASP A 104 -8.37 -1.32 -0.64
CA ASP A 104 -8.50 -0.08 0.11
C ASP A 104 -9.96 0.42 0.10
N PRO A 105 -10.29 1.52 0.79
CA PRO A 105 -11.68 2.01 0.87
C PRO A 105 -12.30 2.37 -0.48
N ASP A 106 -11.52 2.67 -1.51
CA ASP A 106 -12.02 3.01 -2.85
C ASP A 106 -11.89 1.85 -3.85
N GLY A 107 -11.40 0.69 -3.40
CA GLY A 107 -11.24 -0.47 -4.26
C GLY A 107 -9.87 -0.59 -4.91
N TYR A 108 -8.91 0.29 -4.60
CA TYR A 108 -7.52 0.09 -5.03
C TYR A 108 -6.98 -1.19 -4.41
N VAL A 109 -6.30 -2.00 -5.22
CA VAL A 109 -5.66 -3.22 -4.74
C VAL A 109 -4.25 -2.88 -4.29
N VAL A 110 -3.95 -3.16 -3.03
CA VAL A 110 -2.66 -2.83 -2.41
C VAL A 110 -2.03 -4.12 -1.89
N GLU A 111 -0.76 -4.30 -2.21
CA GLU A 111 -0.03 -5.52 -1.90
C GLU A 111 1.03 -5.28 -0.82
N ALA A 112 1.15 -6.22 0.12
CA ALA A 112 2.32 -6.36 0.96
C ALA A 112 2.99 -7.68 0.61
N SER A 113 4.28 -7.66 0.28
CA SER A 113 4.97 -8.84 -0.22
C SER A 113 6.38 -8.96 0.30
N TRP A 114 6.86 -10.19 0.26
CA TRP A 114 8.26 -10.51 0.51
C TRP A 114 8.79 -11.38 -0.61
N GLU A 115 10.01 -11.10 -1.02
CA GLU A 115 10.79 -11.96 -1.88
C GLU A 115 12.26 -11.86 -1.47
N PRO A 116 13.09 -12.88 -1.78
CA PRO A 116 14.51 -12.78 -1.50
C PRO A 116 15.14 -11.55 -2.15
N ASP A 117 16.15 -10.97 -1.50
CA ASP A 117 16.84 -9.81 -2.05
C ASP A 117 17.51 -10.19 -3.39
N ARG A 118 16.99 -9.62 -4.46
CA ARG A 118 17.48 -9.88 -5.82
C ARG A 118 18.57 -8.94 -6.27
N ARG A 119 18.82 -7.86 -5.52
CA ARG A 119 19.82 -6.86 -5.93
C ARG A 119 21.21 -7.47 -6.05
N GLY A 120 21.60 -8.32 -5.10
CA GLY A 120 22.88 -9.00 -5.15
C GLY A 120 23.01 -9.96 -6.34
N ARG A 121 21.91 -10.64 -6.71
CA ARG A 121 21.88 -11.54 -7.86
C ARG A 121 21.95 -10.78 -9.18
N LEU A 122 21.25 -9.67 -9.28
CA LEU A 122 21.23 -8.82 -10.47
C LEU A 122 22.57 -8.11 -10.69
N ALA A 123 23.30 -7.80 -9.61
CA ALA A 123 24.59 -7.11 -9.67
C ALA A 123 25.75 -8.05 -10.02
N ARG A 124 25.56 -9.36 -10.02
CA ARG A 124 26.60 -10.33 -10.33
C ARG A 124 26.73 -10.51 -11.84
N PRO A 125 27.97 -10.55 -12.36
CA PRO A 125 28.20 -10.83 -13.78
C PRO A 125 27.77 -12.24 -14.17
#